data_d4d14c5a3bead9364ae04685f2b0bca1
#
_entry.id   d4d14c5a3bead9364ae04685f2b0bca1
#
_cell.length_a   1.000
_cell.length_b   1.000
_cell.length_c   1.000
_cell.angle_alpha   90.00
_cell.angle_beta   90.00
_cell.angle_gamma   90.00
#
_symmetry.space_group_name_H-M   'P 1'
#
loop_
_entity.id
_entity.type
_entity.pdbx_description
1 polymer ?
#
loop_
_entity_poly.entity_id
_entity_poly.type
_entity_poly.pdbx_seq_one_letter_code
_entity_poly.pdbx_strand_id
1 'polypeptide(L)'
;MFDPTIYDNIKVVLEGAVYDLDLDGKILITRREDLVDLSSMSRTYAIEFARKIDKPSKAEINLHVHLSDLAAEILENPTAKPGCTLTIKLFTKVKNPEIECKHIEEQLGRIWEHRPQITQLLSYKFGIFPMMYHNQISLSFGRKVDESHLDDFPHLIGYAADSLTWLDERGG
;
A
#
# COMPACT_ATOMS: atom_id res chain seq x y z
N MET A 1 29.85 10.89 6.95
CA MET A 1 28.64 11.01 6.08
C MET A 1 27.92 9.69 6.12
N PHE A 2 26.65 9.70 6.46
CA PHE A 2 25.86 8.47 6.42
C PHE A 2 25.25 8.35 5.02
N ASP A 3 25.55 7.25 4.35
CA ASP A 3 24.84 6.92 3.13
C ASP A 3 23.38 6.59 3.47
N PRO A 4 22.41 7.03 2.67
CA PRO A 4 21.01 6.69 2.92
C PRO A 4 20.82 5.19 2.82
N THR A 5 19.99 4.65 3.71
CA THR A 5 19.66 3.22 3.70
C THR A 5 18.77 2.88 2.52
N ILE A 6 18.65 1.59 2.20
CA ILE A 6 17.70 1.08 1.20
C ILE A 6 16.30 1.60 1.51
N TYR A 7 15.89 1.54 2.78
CA TYR A 7 14.60 2.07 3.23
C TYR A 7 14.43 3.56 2.91
N ASP A 8 15.42 4.38 3.23
CA ASP A 8 15.34 5.83 2.97
C ASP A 8 15.25 6.13 1.49
N ASN A 9 16.00 5.44 0.65
CA ASN A 9 15.97 5.61 -0.80
C ASN A 9 14.61 5.20 -1.40
N ILE A 10 14.07 4.06 -0.99
CA ILE A 10 12.75 3.60 -1.44
C ILE A 10 11.67 4.57 -0.99
N LYS A 11 11.71 4.99 0.27
CA LYS A 11 10.76 5.95 0.83
C LYS A 11 10.68 7.23 0.01
N VAL A 12 11.82 7.82 -0.33
CA VAL A 12 11.90 9.07 -1.11
C VAL A 12 11.27 8.88 -2.49
N VAL A 13 11.55 7.78 -3.16
CA VAL A 13 11.01 7.50 -4.51
C VAL A 13 9.50 7.24 -4.45
N LEU A 14 9.03 6.45 -3.49
CA LEU A 14 7.60 6.20 -3.29
C LEU A 14 6.84 7.50 -2.99
N GLU A 15 7.33 8.27 -2.05
CA GLU A 15 6.74 9.55 -1.67
C GLU A 15 6.67 10.49 -2.87
N GLY A 16 7.76 10.62 -3.62
CA GLY A 16 7.80 11.46 -4.82
C GLY A 16 6.79 11.03 -5.88
N ALA A 17 6.64 9.73 -6.13
CA ALA A 17 5.69 9.22 -7.11
C ALA A 17 4.23 9.51 -6.71
N VAL A 18 3.91 9.42 -5.43
CA VAL A 18 2.57 9.76 -4.92
C VAL A 18 2.34 11.27 -4.99
N TYR A 19 3.31 12.08 -4.61
CA TYR A 19 3.22 13.55 -4.71
C TYR A 19 3.03 14.03 -6.15
N ASP A 20 3.68 13.39 -7.11
CA ASP A 20 3.51 13.74 -8.53
C ASP A 20 2.06 13.56 -8.98
N LEU A 21 1.39 12.48 -8.56
CA LEU A 21 -0.04 12.27 -8.86
C LEU A 21 -0.94 13.28 -8.15
N ASP A 22 -0.60 13.68 -6.94
CA ASP A 22 -1.33 14.72 -6.20
C ASP A 22 -1.20 16.08 -6.91
N LEU A 23 0.00 16.46 -7.29
CA LEU A 23 0.26 17.70 -8.03
C LEU A 23 -0.46 17.72 -9.38
N ASP A 24 -0.57 16.58 -10.05
CA ASP A 24 -1.32 16.44 -11.30
C ASP A 24 -2.85 16.46 -11.10
N GLY A 25 -3.30 16.51 -9.85
CA GLY A 25 -4.73 16.52 -9.52
C GLY A 25 -5.44 15.17 -9.69
N LYS A 26 -4.69 14.08 -9.84
CA LYS A 26 -5.25 12.73 -10.04
C LYS A 26 -5.68 12.06 -8.75
N ILE A 27 -5.01 12.40 -7.66
CA ILE A 27 -5.29 11.90 -6.31
C ILE A 27 -5.18 13.02 -5.29
N LEU A 28 -5.62 12.73 -4.06
CA LEU A 28 -5.46 13.61 -2.91
C LEU A 28 -4.81 12.81 -1.78
N ILE A 29 -3.66 13.26 -1.30
CA ILE A 29 -2.99 12.65 -0.14
C ILE A 29 -3.81 12.98 1.11
N THR A 30 -4.20 11.96 1.86
CA THR A 30 -5.06 12.09 3.05
C THR A 30 -4.33 11.86 4.35
N ARG A 31 -3.23 11.11 4.34
CA ARG A 31 -2.44 10.82 5.54
C ARG A 31 -1.03 10.38 5.17
N ARG A 32 -0.09 10.70 6.04
CA ARG A 32 1.31 10.27 5.94
C ARG A 32 1.87 10.00 7.34
N GLU A 33 2.55 8.88 7.48
CA GLU A 33 3.18 8.49 8.74
C GLU A 33 4.58 7.94 8.48
N ASP A 34 5.53 8.27 9.35
CA ASP A 34 6.87 7.70 9.38
C ASP A 34 7.17 7.35 10.84
N LEU A 35 7.12 6.06 11.14
CA LEU A 35 7.09 5.54 12.50
C LEU A 35 8.32 4.69 12.79
N VAL A 36 8.80 4.77 14.03
CA VAL A 36 9.78 3.84 14.60
C VAL A 36 9.11 3.09 15.73
N ASP A 37 9.10 1.76 15.66
CA ASP A 37 8.68 0.93 16.78
C ASP A 37 9.88 0.74 17.71
N LEU A 38 9.82 1.36 18.88
CA LEU A 38 10.93 1.33 19.84
C LEU A 38 11.17 -0.06 20.43
N SER A 39 10.16 -0.95 20.45
CA SER A 39 10.31 -2.30 20.99
C SER A 39 11.08 -3.22 20.05
N SER A 40 10.86 -3.11 18.77
CA SER A 40 11.49 -3.93 17.74
C SER A 40 12.59 -3.19 16.95
N MET A 41 12.67 -1.86 17.12
CA MET A 41 13.52 -0.97 16.33
C MET A 41 13.27 -1.06 14.83
N SER A 42 12.08 -1.49 14.45
CA SER A 42 11.63 -1.48 13.05
C SER A 42 11.13 -0.10 12.64
N ARG A 43 11.10 0.16 11.34
CA ARG A 43 10.56 1.39 10.79
C ARG A 43 9.43 1.09 9.82
N THR A 44 8.43 1.96 9.83
CA THR A 44 7.29 1.86 8.92
C THR A 44 6.96 3.23 8.36
N TYR A 45 6.87 3.33 7.06
CA TYR A 45 6.38 4.49 6.34
C TYR A 45 5.04 4.14 5.69
N ALA A 46 4.04 4.99 5.87
CA ALA A 46 2.73 4.82 5.24
C ALA A 46 2.26 6.13 4.62
N ILE A 47 1.77 6.06 3.40
CA ILE A 47 1.14 7.19 2.73
C ILE A 47 -0.22 6.74 2.19
N GLU A 48 -1.26 7.49 2.58
CA GLU A 48 -2.64 7.20 2.20
C GLU A 48 -3.15 8.29 1.25
N PHE A 49 -3.91 7.86 0.25
CA PHE A 49 -4.52 8.79 -0.69
C PHE A 49 -5.88 8.29 -1.17
N ALA A 50 -6.69 9.22 -1.66
CA ALA A 50 -7.98 8.99 -2.28
C ALA A 50 -8.01 9.66 -3.66
N ARG A 51 -9.00 9.34 -4.48
CA ARG A 51 -9.18 10.05 -5.76
C ARG A 51 -9.58 11.50 -5.53
N LYS A 52 -10.54 11.71 -4.63
CA LYS A 52 -11.07 13.02 -4.23
C LYS A 52 -11.57 12.92 -2.78
N ILE A 53 -11.78 14.07 -2.17
CA ILE A 53 -12.21 14.16 -0.77
C ILE A 53 -13.59 13.51 -0.52
N ASP A 54 -14.47 13.52 -1.51
CA ASP A 54 -15.83 12.98 -1.42
C ASP A 54 -15.92 11.50 -1.79
N LYS A 55 -14.82 10.88 -2.21
CA LYS A 55 -14.81 9.46 -2.60
C LYS A 55 -14.53 8.55 -1.40
N PRO A 56 -15.24 7.41 -1.32
CA PRO A 56 -15.16 6.55 -0.13
C PRO A 56 -13.93 5.66 -0.07
N SER A 57 -13.32 5.35 -1.21
CA SER A 57 -12.20 4.42 -1.27
C SER A 57 -10.87 5.13 -1.10
N LYS A 58 -9.94 4.45 -0.41
CA LYS A 58 -8.59 4.94 -0.15
C LYS A 58 -7.57 3.87 -0.44
N ALA A 59 -6.37 4.28 -0.81
CA ALA A 59 -5.20 3.42 -0.92
C ALA A 59 -4.13 3.86 0.07
N GLU A 60 -3.44 2.90 0.65
CA GLU A 60 -2.29 3.12 1.51
C GLU A 60 -1.11 2.31 0.96
N ILE A 61 0.01 2.97 0.74
CA ILE A 61 1.27 2.31 0.44
C ILE A 61 2.05 2.23 1.75
N ASN A 62 2.41 1.02 2.14
CA ASN A 62 3.08 0.75 3.41
C ASN A 62 4.45 0.12 3.13
N LEU A 63 5.51 0.78 3.60
CA LEU A 63 6.88 0.30 3.51
C LEU A 63 7.39 -0.01 4.92
N HIS A 64 7.82 -1.24 5.14
CA HIS A 64 8.29 -1.70 6.44
C HIS A 64 9.68 -2.31 6.33
N VAL A 65 10.55 -2.02 7.30
CA VAL A 65 11.88 -2.61 7.40
C VAL A 65 12.11 -3.14 8.81
N HIS A 66 12.58 -4.39 8.90
CA HIS A 66 12.97 -5.01 10.16
C HIS A 66 14.38 -4.58 10.57
N LEU A 67 14.65 -4.62 11.88
CA LEU A 67 15.98 -4.35 12.41
C LEU A 67 17.03 -5.26 11.78
N SER A 68 16.70 -6.54 11.53
CA SER A 68 17.62 -7.49 10.91
C SER A 68 18.10 -7.06 9.53
N ASP A 69 17.22 -6.45 8.72
CA ASP A 69 17.57 -5.93 7.41
C ASP A 69 18.43 -4.66 7.51
N LEU A 70 18.08 -3.76 8.42
CA LEU A 70 18.88 -2.56 8.68
C LEU A 70 20.28 -2.94 9.17
N ALA A 71 20.38 -3.89 10.09
CA ALA A 71 21.66 -4.35 10.61
C ALA A 71 22.49 -5.04 9.52
N ALA A 72 21.89 -5.90 8.71
CA ALA A 72 22.58 -6.59 7.62
C ALA A 72 23.16 -5.61 6.59
N GLU A 73 22.43 -4.54 6.29
CA GLU A 73 22.89 -3.49 5.39
C GLU A 73 24.06 -2.71 5.99
N ILE A 74 23.93 -2.22 7.24
CA ILE A 74 24.96 -1.41 7.90
C ILE A 74 26.24 -2.21 8.12
N LEU A 75 26.12 -3.50 8.48
CA LEU A 75 27.26 -4.39 8.71
C LEU A 75 27.84 -4.99 7.42
N GLU A 76 27.29 -4.64 6.27
CA GLU A 76 27.75 -5.13 4.96
C GLU A 76 27.85 -6.66 4.89
N ASN A 77 26.85 -7.36 5.46
CA ASN A 77 26.82 -8.82 5.51
C ASN A 77 26.76 -9.41 4.09
N PRO A 78 27.80 -10.11 3.60
CA PRO A 78 27.88 -10.56 2.21
C PRO A 78 26.87 -11.67 1.86
N THR A 79 26.33 -12.38 2.86
CA THR A 79 25.37 -13.46 2.66
C THR A 79 23.92 -13.02 2.81
N ALA A 80 23.68 -11.83 3.34
CA ALA A 80 22.35 -11.28 3.51
C ALA A 80 21.90 -10.50 2.27
N LYS A 81 20.59 -10.52 2.03
CA LYS A 81 19.93 -9.70 1.01
C LYS A 81 18.96 -8.77 1.72
N PRO A 82 19.45 -7.64 2.26
CA PRO A 82 18.59 -6.71 2.97
C PRO A 82 17.57 -6.08 2.03
N GLY A 83 16.39 -5.80 2.55
CA GLY A 83 15.32 -5.18 1.80
C GLY A 83 14.15 -4.81 2.69
N CYS A 84 13.11 -4.25 2.08
CA CYS A 84 11.91 -3.81 2.77
C CYS A 84 10.70 -4.62 2.32
N THR A 85 9.69 -4.68 3.17
CA THR A 85 8.39 -5.25 2.82
C THR A 85 7.48 -4.13 2.34
N LEU A 86 6.98 -4.26 1.11
CA LEU A 86 6.00 -3.35 0.53
C LEU A 86 4.63 -4.01 0.56
N THR A 87 3.66 -3.34 1.14
CA THR A 87 2.26 -3.78 1.16
C THR A 87 1.38 -2.63 0.67
N ILE A 88 0.44 -2.94 -0.18
CA ILE A 88 -0.57 -1.97 -0.62
C ILE A 88 -1.89 -2.38 -0.01
N LYS A 89 -2.56 -1.45 0.65
CA LYS A 89 -3.88 -1.65 1.23
C LYS A 89 -4.88 -0.75 0.53
N LEU A 90 -6.03 -1.32 0.20
CA LEU A 90 -7.16 -0.59 -0.35
C LEU A 90 -8.31 -0.68 0.65
N PHE A 91 -8.98 0.42 0.89
CA PHE A 91 -10.10 0.51 1.81
C PHE A 91 -11.34 0.92 1.05
N THR A 92 -12.39 0.15 1.18
CA THR A 92 -13.69 0.42 0.55
C THR A 92 -14.83 -0.12 1.41
N LYS A 93 -16.06 0.05 0.97
CA LYS A 93 -17.25 -0.47 1.65
C LYS A 93 -17.98 -1.43 0.74
N VAL A 94 -18.54 -2.49 1.32
CA VAL A 94 -19.36 -3.48 0.61
C VAL A 94 -20.66 -3.72 1.38
N LYS A 95 -21.74 -3.92 0.64
CA LYS A 95 -23.08 -4.24 1.18
C LYS A 95 -23.35 -5.74 1.15
N ASN A 96 -22.98 -6.39 0.06
CA ASN A 96 -23.17 -7.81 -0.15
C ASN A 96 -21.82 -8.50 -0.35
N PRO A 97 -21.16 -8.93 0.75
CA PRO A 97 -19.77 -9.43 0.70
C PRO A 97 -19.58 -10.64 -0.22
N GLU A 98 -20.52 -11.56 -0.26
CA GLU A 98 -20.36 -12.79 -1.04
C GLU A 98 -20.24 -12.53 -2.55
N ILE A 99 -20.93 -11.52 -3.04
CA ILE A 99 -20.91 -11.15 -4.47
C ILE A 99 -19.81 -10.13 -4.72
N GLU A 100 -19.79 -9.07 -3.93
CA GLU A 100 -18.88 -7.94 -4.17
C GLU A 100 -17.42 -8.31 -3.94
N CYS A 101 -17.10 -9.10 -2.91
CA CYS A 101 -15.72 -9.49 -2.63
C CYS A 101 -15.13 -10.40 -3.72
N LYS A 102 -15.92 -11.30 -4.29
CA LYS A 102 -15.49 -12.11 -5.44
C LYS A 102 -15.20 -11.24 -6.65
N HIS A 103 -16.09 -10.30 -6.94
CA HIS A 103 -15.92 -9.38 -8.06
C HIS A 103 -14.70 -8.46 -7.86
N ILE A 104 -14.47 -7.97 -6.63
CA ILE A 104 -13.29 -7.20 -6.27
C ILE A 104 -12.01 -8.01 -6.52
N GLU A 105 -11.96 -9.25 -6.03
CA GLU A 105 -10.80 -10.13 -6.20
C GLU A 105 -10.47 -10.36 -7.68
N GLU A 106 -11.48 -10.64 -8.50
CA GLU A 106 -11.31 -10.85 -9.94
C GLU A 106 -10.80 -9.58 -10.65
N GLN A 107 -11.39 -8.43 -10.37
CA GLN A 107 -11.02 -7.19 -11.05
C GLN A 107 -9.65 -6.67 -10.60
N LEU A 108 -9.35 -6.72 -9.31
CA LEU A 108 -8.03 -6.36 -8.81
C LEU A 108 -6.97 -7.33 -9.33
N GLY A 109 -7.29 -8.63 -9.41
CA GLY A 109 -6.40 -9.60 -10.05
C GLY A 109 -6.02 -9.19 -11.47
N ARG A 110 -6.96 -8.70 -12.26
CA ARG A 110 -6.70 -8.21 -13.63
C ARG A 110 -5.88 -6.94 -13.64
N ILE A 111 -6.24 -5.94 -12.83
CA ILE A 111 -5.50 -4.65 -12.74
C ILE A 111 -4.05 -4.89 -12.36
N TRP A 112 -3.81 -5.78 -11.40
CA TRP A 112 -2.48 -6.08 -10.87
C TRP A 112 -1.78 -7.24 -11.60
N GLU A 113 -2.32 -7.69 -12.73
CA GLU A 113 -1.74 -8.77 -13.56
C GLU A 113 -1.48 -10.06 -12.77
N HIS A 114 -2.31 -10.34 -11.76
CA HIS A 114 -2.21 -11.50 -10.86
C HIS A 114 -0.86 -11.64 -10.13
N ARG A 115 -0.14 -10.53 -9.95
CA ARG A 115 1.17 -10.54 -9.28
C ARG A 115 1.07 -10.63 -7.75
N PRO A 116 0.26 -9.79 -7.07
CA PRO A 116 0.14 -9.87 -5.61
C PRO A 116 -0.82 -10.95 -5.15
N GLN A 117 -0.62 -11.42 -3.94
CA GLN A 117 -1.64 -12.15 -3.20
C GLN A 117 -2.64 -11.14 -2.64
N ILE A 118 -3.92 -11.38 -2.89
CA ILE A 118 -5.00 -10.50 -2.45
C ILE A 118 -5.69 -11.13 -1.24
N THR A 119 -5.81 -10.37 -0.16
CA THR A 119 -6.53 -10.76 1.05
C THR A 119 -7.57 -9.69 1.37
N GLN A 120 -8.78 -10.07 1.68
CA GLN A 120 -9.85 -9.16 2.05
C GLN A 120 -10.29 -9.42 3.48
N LEU A 121 -10.23 -8.39 4.33
CA LEU A 121 -10.66 -8.44 5.72
C LEU A 121 -11.87 -7.55 5.89
N LEU A 122 -12.99 -8.15 6.30
CA LEU A 122 -14.25 -7.45 6.51
C LEU A 122 -14.47 -7.14 7.98
N SER A 123 -14.94 -5.94 8.25
CA SER A 123 -15.37 -5.52 9.58
C SER A 123 -16.67 -4.72 9.49
N TYR A 124 -17.44 -4.75 10.57
CA TYR A 124 -18.68 -3.99 10.66
C TYR A 124 -18.91 -3.47 12.08
N LYS A 125 -19.68 -2.41 12.17
CA LYS A 125 -20.06 -1.84 13.47
C LYS A 125 -21.38 -2.46 13.93
N PHE A 126 -21.38 -3.00 15.14
CA PHE A 126 -22.57 -3.52 15.77
C PHE A 126 -23.65 -2.44 15.95
N GLY A 127 -24.90 -2.81 15.68
CA GLY A 127 -26.05 -1.94 15.93
C GLY A 127 -26.31 -0.86 14.89
N ILE A 128 -25.56 -0.82 13.79
CA ILE A 128 -25.78 0.12 12.69
C ILE A 128 -26.50 -0.58 11.54
N PHE A 129 -27.60 0.02 11.07
CA PHE A 129 -28.42 -0.49 9.96
C PHE A 129 -28.67 0.62 8.92
N PRO A 130 -28.69 0.29 7.62
CA PRO A 130 -28.41 -1.02 7.03
C PRO A 130 -26.95 -1.43 7.27
N MET A 131 -26.69 -2.74 7.33
CA MET A 131 -25.36 -3.24 7.57
C MET A 131 -24.43 -2.89 6.40
N MET A 132 -23.29 -2.29 6.73
CA MET A 132 -22.24 -1.94 5.80
C MET A 132 -20.93 -2.51 6.31
N TYR A 133 -20.25 -3.28 5.47
CA TYR A 133 -18.94 -3.83 5.80
C TYR A 133 -17.84 -2.90 5.32
N HIS A 134 -16.86 -2.65 6.19
CA HIS A 134 -15.60 -2.06 5.79
C HIS A 134 -14.72 -3.19 5.25
N ASN A 135 -14.19 -3.03 4.05
CA ASN A 135 -13.32 -4.01 3.42
C ASN A 135 -11.90 -3.46 3.35
N GLN A 136 -10.98 -4.10 4.04
CA GLN A 136 -9.54 -3.85 3.93
C GLN A 136 -8.94 -4.89 3.00
N ILE A 137 -8.53 -4.47 1.83
CA ILE A 137 -7.94 -5.31 0.81
C ILE A 137 -6.43 -5.15 0.90
N SER A 138 -5.71 -6.22 1.19
CA SER A 138 -4.25 -6.21 1.28
C SER A 138 -3.64 -6.90 0.07
N LEU A 139 -2.70 -6.22 -0.58
CA LEU A 139 -1.94 -6.71 -1.72
C LEU A 139 -0.51 -6.97 -1.26
N SER A 140 -0.09 -8.23 -1.24
CA SER A 140 1.23 -8.67 -0.80
C SER A 140 1.98 -9.35 -1.93
N PHE A 141 3.25 -8.97 -2.12
CA PHE A 141 4.06 -9.46 -3.25
C PHE A 141 4.94 -10.66 -2.90
N GLY A 142 4.98 -11.07 -1.62
CA GLY A 142 5.69 -12.27 -1.18
C GLY A 142 7.22 -12.19 -1.26
N ARG A 143 7.79 -11.02 -1.55
CA ARG A 143 9.23 -10.79 -1.63
C ARG A 143 9.60 -9.42 -1.10
N LYS A 144 10.84 -9.28 -0.65
CA LYS A 144 11.39 -7.98 -0.25
C LYS A 144 11.69 -7.12 -1.49
N VAL A 145 11.58 -5.82 -1.32
CA VAL A 145 11.98 -4.83 -2.32
C VAL A 145 13.28 -4.14 -1.88
N ASP A 146 14.10 -3.80 -2.85
CA ASP A 146 15.33 -3.07 -2.68
C ASP A 146 15.47 -1.97 -3.75
N GLU A 147 16.64 -1.36 -3.84
CA GLU A 147 16.88 -0.26 -4.78
C GLU A 147 16.79 -0.69 -6.26
N SER A 148 16.90 -1.97 -6.58
CA SER A 148 16.72 -2.48 -7.95
C SER A 148 15.28 -2.36 -8.46
N HIS A 149 14.32 -2.15 -7.55
CA HIS A 149 12.90 -2.03 -7.86
C HIS A 149 12.41 -0.56 -7.99
N LEU A 150 13.29 0.43 -7.84
CA LEU A 150 12.90 1.85 -7.83
C LEU A 150 12.12 2.28 -9.07
N ASP A 151 12.49 1.76 -10.24
CA ASP A 151 11.82 2.09 -11.51
C ASP A 151 10.40 1.50 -11.60
N ASP A 152 10.08 0.49 -10.81
CA ASP A 152 8.77 -0.15 -10.79
C ASP A 152 7.73 0.64 -9.98
N PHE A 153 8.16 1.47 -9.05
CA PHE A 153 7.25 2.12 -8.10
C PHE A 153 6.25 3.10 -8.74
N PRO A 154 6.60 3.91 -9.75
CA PRO A 154 5.59 4.72 -10.44
C PRO A 154 4.46 3.88 -11.04
N HIS A 155 4.76 2.71 -11.59
CA HIS A 155 3.76 1.78 -12.10
C HIS A 155 2.87 1.20 -11.00
N LEU A 156 3.45 0.83 -9.85
CA LEU A 156 2.70 0.34 -8.70
C LEU A 156 1.72 1.39 -8.17
N ILE A 157 2.16 2.64 -8.07
CA ILE A 157 1.31 3.75 -7.65
C ILE A 157 0.19 3.97 -8.68
N GLY A 158 0.49 3.87 -9.97
CA GLY A 158 -0.50 3.92 -11.05
C GLY A 158 -1.57 2.84 -10.91
N TYR A 159 -1.19 1.60 -10.66
CA TYR A 159 -2.13 0.50 -10.42
C TYR A 159 -2.99 0.73 -9.18
N ALA A 160 -2.41 1.29 -8.11
CA ALA A 160 -3.19 1.65 -6.92
C ALA A 160 -4.23 2.73 -7.23
N ALA A 161 -3.88 3.75 -8.00
CA ALA A 161 -4.81 4.80 -8.43
C ALA A 161 -5.92 4.23 -9.35
N ASP A 162 -5.58 3.34 -10.28
CA ASP A 162 -6.56 2.65 -11.14
C ASP A 162 -7.51 1.80 -10.32
N SER A 163 -7.00 1.11 -9.31
CA SER A 163 -7.79 0.32 -8.37
C SER A 163 -8.82 1.19 -7.64
N LEU A 164 -8.42 2.36 -7.17
CA LEU A 164 -9.33 3.31 -6.53
C LEU A 164 -10.41 3.80 -7.49
N THR A 165 -10.05 4.08 -8.73
CA THR A 165 -10.99 4.50 -9.77
C THR A 165 -12.07 3.44 -9.95
N TRP A 166 -11.66 2.20 -10.11
CA TRP A 166 -12.60 1.10 -10.28
C TRP A 166 -13.47 0.87 -9.02
N LEU A 167 -12.85 0.88 -7.83
CA LEU A 167 -13.58 0.69 -6.57
C LEU A 167 -14.65 1.77 -6.33
N ASP A 168 -14.34 3.02 -6.65
CA ASP A 168 -15.28 4.13 -6.50
C ASP A 168 -16.42 4.06 -7.54
N GLU A 169 -16.12 3.63 -8.76
CA GLU A 169 -17.10 3.58 -9.85
C GLU A 169 -18.05 2.38 -9.72
N ARG A 170 -17.59 1.24 -9.18
CA ARG A 170 -18.47 0.09 -8.97
C ARG A 170 -19.57 0.33 -7.95
N GLY A 171 -19.35 1.22 -7.00
CA GLY A 171 -20.28 1.55 -5.90
C GLY A 171 -21.27 2.65 -6.24
N GLY A 172 -21.17 3.20 -7.45
CA GLY A 172 -22.05 4.28 -7.94
C GLY A 172 -23.37 3.79 -8.49
#